data_05247330e947d42b275fe9570771977a
#
_entry.id   05247330e947d42b275fe9570771977a
#
_cell.length_a   1.000
_cell.length_b   1.000
_cell.length_c   1.000
_cell.angle_alpha   90.00
_cell.angle_beta   90.00
_cell.angle_gamma   90.00
#
_symmetry.space_group_name_H-M   'P 1'
#
loop_
_entity.id
_entity.type
_entity.pdbx_description
1 polymer ?
#
loop_
_entity_poly.entity_id
_entity_poly.type
_entity_poly.pdbx_seq_one_letter_code
_entity_poly.pdbx_strand_id
1 'polypeptide(L)'
;MPLLSLLLLALLPAAGLRAQVLKPRLRQVINPPVRKEKFQLYLLIGQSNMAGRGAVEAQDTVPNRHVLRLNPAGQWEIAKDPIHFDKTVAGVGPGLTFGRLMAAPDTSLTIGLIPCAVGGSGIDAWTPGAYFEGTKTHPYDDALARAKTALQAGTLAGIIWHQGETDSTPEKSASYQSKLQALIGRLRADLQAPSVPFVAGQLPAYQINKPRADGQAQVNESAVRLNEAVAGLAKQVAQYGYVTAEGTTDIGDHTHFNAVSARLMGQRYAVAMKQLQLKPKRKK
;
A
#
# COMPACT_ATOMS: atom_id res chain seq x y z
N MET A 1 -41.01 -40.90 50.03
CA MET A 1 -40.11 -41.30 48.92
C MET A 1 -40.13 -40.16 47.92
N PRO A 2 -39.10 -39.37 47.77
CA PRO A 2 -39.07 -38.32 46.74
C PRO A 2 -38.43 -38.88 45.45
N LEU A 3 -39.10 -38.64 44.31
CA LEU A 3 -38.61 -38.92 42.98
C LEU A 3 -37.49 -37.95 42.64
N LEU A 4 -36.31 -38.48 42.29
CA LEU A 4 -35.17 -37.78 41.73
C LEU A 4 -35.39 -37.64 40.20
N SER A 5 -35.63 -36.41 39.74
CA SER A 5 -35.69 -36.10 38.30
C SER A 5 -34.25 -35.85 37.79
N LEU A 6 -33.71 -36.75 37.01
CA LEU A 6 -32.45 -36.56 36.30
C LEU A 6 -32.64 -35.60 35.10
N LEU A 7 -32.02 -34.44 35.20
CA LEU A 7 -31.91 -33.49 34.06
C LEU A 7 -30.76 -33.93 33.15
N LEU A 8 -31.08 -34.46 31.96
CA LEU A 8 -30.09 -34.77 30.97
C LEU A 8 -29.72 -33.48 30.20
N LEU A 9 -28.52 -32.96 30.50
CA LEU A 9 -27.95 -31.83 29.72
C LEU A 9 -27.42 -32.38 28.40
N ALA A 10 -28.12 -32.11 27.31
CA ALA A 10 -27.62 -32.42 25.95
C ALA A 10 -26.53 -31.41 25.54
N LEU A 11 -25.27 -31.87 25.53
CA LEU A 11 -24.15 -31.15 24.92
C LEU A 11 -24.33 -31.12 23.40
N LEU A 12 -24.75 -29.99 22.84
CA LEU A 12 -24.69 -29.73 21.41
C LEU A 12 -23.23 -29.56 21.00
N PRO A 13 -22.73 -30.24 19.95
CA PRO A 13 -21.40 -30.02 19.45
C PRO A 13 -21.31 -28.62 18.83
N ALA A 14 -20.36 -27.81 19.29
CA ALA A 14 -19.99 -26.55 18.67
C ALA A 14 -19.54 -26.81 17.24
N ALA A 15 -20.41 -26.56 16.25
CA ALA A 15 -20.05 -26.59 14.84
C ALA A 15 -19.01 -25.49 14.61
N GLY A 16 -17.74 -25.89 14.56
CA GLY A 16 -16.65 -24.99 14.16
C GLY A 16 -16.96 -24.40 12.78
N LEU A 17 -17.19 -23.10 12.72
CA LEU A 17 -17.22 -22.38 11.43
C LEU A 17 -15.83 -22.55 10.78
N ARG A 18 -15.70 -23.51 9.88
CA ARG A 18 -14.56 -23.56 8.98
C ARG A 18 -14.67 -22.34 8.07
N ALA A 19 -13.74 -21.40 8.21
CA ALA A 19 -13.58 -20.33 7.26
C ALA A 19 -13.51 -20.93 5.85
N GLN A 20 -14.54 -20.72 5.04
CA GLN A 20 -14.49 -21.10 3.63
C GLN A 20 -13.37 -20.31 2.98
N VAL A 21 -12.33 -20.99 2.53
CA VAL A 21 -11.33 -20.40 1.63
C VAL A 21 -12.07 -20.08 0.34
N LEU A 22 -12.47 -18.81 0.21
CA LEU A 22 -13.11 -18.31 -1.01
C LEU A 22 -12.13 -18.49 -2.16
N LYS A 23 -12.44 -19.37 -3.11
CA LYS A 23 -11.68 -19.48 -4.36
C LYS A 23 -11.68 -18.09 -5.00
N PRO A 24 -10.50 -17.54 -5.37
CA PRO A 24 -10.44 -16.21 -5.96
C PRO A 24 -11.30 -16.22 -7.23
N ARG A 25 -12.34 -15.40 -7.28
CA ARG A 25 -13.13 -15.19 -8.51
C ARG A 25 -12.17 -14.76 -9.60
N LEU A 26 -12.28 -15.34 -10.80
CA LEU A 26 -11.47 -14.99 -11.96
C LEU A 26 -11.44 -13.45 -12.12
N ARG A 27 -10.25 -12.91 -12.33
CA ARG A 27 -10.08 -11.49 -12.59
C ARG A 27 -10.52 -11.19 -14.01
N GLN A 28 -11.29 -10.14 -14.18
CA GLN A 28 -11.82 -9.75 -15.46
C GLN A 28 -10.90 -8.70 -16.09
N VAL A 29 -10.25 -9.06 -17.21
CA VAL A 29 -9.53 -8.12 -18.06
C VAL A 29 -10.56 -7.27 -18.80
N ILE A 30 -10.32 -5.97 -18.85
CA ILE A 30 -11.17 -5.00 -19.53
C ILE A 30 -10.30 -3.95 -20.27
N ASN A 31 -10.85 -3.34 -21.29
CA ASN A 31 -10.22 -2.22 -21.93
C ASN A 31 -10.31 -0.97 -21.02
N PRO A 32 -9.24 -0.19 -20.88
CA PRO A 32 -9.29 1.07 -20.16
C PRO A 32 -10.15 2.10 -20.92
N PRO A 33 -10.55 3.21 -20.25
CA PRO A 33 -11.25 4.31 -20.92
C PRO A 33 -10.49 4.82 -22.15
N VAL A 34 -11.21 5.14 -23.22
CA VAL A 34 -10.61 5.69 -24.46
C VAL A 34 -9.99 7.06 -24.21
N ARG A 35 -10.57 7.87 -23.32
CA ARG A 35 -10.11 9.23 -22.99
C ARG A 35 -9.10 9.19 -21.86
N LYS A 36 -7.83 9.44 -22.16
CA LYS A 36 -6.73 9.39 -21.19
C LYS A 36 -6.94 10.29 -19.96
N GLU A 37 -7.54 11.46 -20.13
CA GLU A 37 -7.82 12.40 -19.06
C GLU A 37 -8.90 11.90 -18.08
N LYS A 38 -9.69 10.91 -18.48
CA LYS A 38 -10.67 10.23 -17.63
C LYS A 38 -10.11 8.99 -16.95
N PHE A 39 -8.87 8.61 -17.24
CA PHE A 39 -8.18 7.49 -16.63
C PHE A 39 -6.99 7.99 -15.78
N GLN A 40 -7.24 8.18 -14.49
CA GLN A 40 -6.25 8.65 -13.53
C GLN A 40 -5.44 7.48 -12.98
N LEU A 41 -4.13 7.54 -13.17
CA LEU A 41 -3.20 6.49 -12.80
C LEU A 41 -2.50 6.81 -11.47
N TYR A 42 -2.35 5.82 -10.62
CA TYR A 42 -1.64 5.93 -9.35
C TYR A 42 -0.58 4.84 -9.23
N LEU A 43 0.67 5.25 -9.05
CA LEU A 43 1.80 4.35 -8.84
C LEU A 43 1.88 3.99 -7.35
N LEU A 44 1.87 2.68 -7.07
CA LEU A 44 1.87 2.10 -5.73
C LEU A 44 3.22 1.43 -5.49
N ILE A 45 4.10 2.07 -4.72
CA ILE A 45 5.49 1.65 -4.52
C ILE A 45 5.87 1.58 -3.04
N GLY A 46 6.92 0.87 -2.73
CA GLY A 46 7.39 0.62 -1.36
C GLY A 46 7.62 -0.86 -1.10
N GLN A 47 7.38 -1.31 0.13
CA GLN A 47 7.61 -2.71 0.50
C GLN A 47 6.32 -3.46 0.91
N SER A 48 6.44 -4.45 1.77
CA SER A 48 5.37 -5.40 2.09
C SER A 48 4.07 -4.77 2.61
N ASN A 49 4.14 -3.69 3.37
CA ASN A 49 2.95 -3.00 3.87
C ASN A 49 2.20 -2.21 2.77
N MET A 50 2.88 -1.81 1.69
CA MET A 50 2.21 -1.33 0.47
C MET A 50 1.67 -2.49 -0.36
N ALA A 51 2.44 -3.57 -0.50
CA ALA A 51 2.01 -4.75 -1.26
C ALA A 51 0.80 -5.45 -0.64
N GLY A 52 0.67 -5.37 0.69
CA GLY A 52 -0.42 -5.97 1.45
C GLY A 52 -0.07 -7.35 2.02
N ARG A 53 -0.41 -7.55 3.29
CA ARG A 53 -0.26 -8.82 4.02
C ARG A 53 -1.51 -9.16 4.83
N GLY A 54 -2.51 -8.28 4.85
CA GLY A 54 -3.78 -8.54 5.53
C GLY A 54 -4.55 -9.69 4.87
N ALA A 55 -5.31 -10.44 5.67
CA ALA A 55 -6.19 -11.49 5.16
C ALA A 55 -7.26 -10.91 4.23
N VAL A 56 -7.46 -11.56 3.06
CA VAL A 56 -8.48 -11.13 2.10
C VAL A 56 -9.87 -11.54 2.58
N GLU A 57 -10.77 -10.59 2.68
CA GLU A 57 -12.16 -10.77 3.09
C GLU A 57 -13.12 -10.56 1.90
N ALA A 58 -14.39 -10.91 2.08
CA ALA A 58 -15.39 -10.79 1.03
C ALA A 58 -15.49 -9.38 0.43
N GLN A 59 -15.41 -8.35 1.27
CA GLN A 59 -15.44 -6.94 0.85
C GLN A 59 -14.29 -6.53 -0.08
N ASP A 60 -13.15 -7.20 0.00
CA ASP A 60 -11.96 -6.91 -0.80
C ASP A 60 -12.06 -7.49 -2.22
N THR A 61 -13.01 -8.38 -2.43
CA THR A 61 -13.25 -9.03 -3.72
C THR A 61 -14.45 -8.46 -4.50
N VAL A 62 -15.20 -7.52 -3.91
CA VAL A 62 -16.33 -6.85 -4.58
C VAL A 62 -15.80 -6.02 -5.76
N PRO A 63 -16.26 -6.28 -6.99
CA PRO A 63 -15.78 -5.55 -8.17
C PRO A 63 -16.27 -4.11 -8.18
N ASN A 64 -15.41 -3.18 -8.59
CA ASN A 64 -15.78 -1.81 -8.93
C ASN A 64 -15.21 -1.49 -10.32
N ARG A 65 -16.08 -1.25 -11.31
CA ARG A 65 -15.69 -0.99 -12.69
C ARG A 65 -14.90 0.31 -12.89
N HIS A 66 -14.95 1.21 -11.92
CA HIS A 66 -14.18 2.45 -11.91
C HIS A 66 -12.80 2.32 -11.27
N VAL A 67 -12.41 1.11 -10.83
CA VAL A 67 -11.07 0.86 -10.24
C VAL A 67 -10.44 -0.33 -10.94
N LEU A 68 -9.38 -0.06 -11.67
CA LEU A 68 -8.61 -1.05 -12.41
C LEU A 68 -7.23 -1.23 -11.78
N ARG A 69 -6.63 -2.38 -11.98
CA ARG A 69 -5.20 -2.59 -11.72
C ARG A 69 -4.48 -3.06 -12.97
N LEU A 70 -3.23 -2.70 -13.12
CA LEU A 70 -2.34 -3.25 -14.14
C LEU A 70 -1.81 -4.60 -13.68
N ASN A 71 -2.16 -5.69 -14.37
CA ASN A 71 -1.74 -7.04 -14.03
C ASN A 71 -0.28 -7.32 -14.44
N PRO A 72 0.31 -8.48 -14.10
CA PRO A 72 1.68 -8.82 -14.47
C PRO A 72 1.93 -8.81 -16.00
N ALA A 73 0.91 -9.12 -16.80
CA ALA A 73 0.98 -9.13 -18.26
C ALA A 73 0.82 -7.74 -18.90
N GLY A 74 0.71 -6.67 -18.10
CA GLY A 74 0.52 -5.30 -18.61
C GLY A 74 -0.92 -5.01 -19.08
N GLN A 75 -1.89 -5.83 -18.71
CA GLN A 75 -3.29 -5.64 -19.06
C GLN A 75 -4.06 -5.03 -17.88
N TRP A 76 -5.10 -4.27 -18.18
CA TRP A 76 -5.99 -3.73 -17.17
C TRP A 76 -7.07 -4.74 -16.79
N GLU A 77 -7.29 -4.91 -15.49
CA GLU A 77 -8.35 -5.76 -14.96
C GLU A 77 -9.08 -5.06 -13.81
N ILE A 78 -10.31 -5.47 -13.53
CA ILE A 78 -11.08 -4.95 -12.39
C ILE A 78 -10.31 -5.26 -11.10
N ALA A 79 -10.02 -4.19 -10.34
CA ALA A 79 -9.23 -4.29 -9.14
C ALA A 79 -9.95 -5.06 -8.02
N LYS A 80 -9.23 -6.00 -7.40
CA LYS A 80 -9.58 -6.75 -6.18
C LYS A 80 -8.29 -7.04 -5.43
N ASP A 81 -8.34 -7.18 -4.11
CA ASP A 81 -7.16 -7.67 -3.39
C ASP A 81 -6.89 -9.17 -3.68
N PRO A 82 -5.63 -9.56 -3.63
CA PRO A 82 -4.44 -8.71 -3.51
C PRO A 82 -4.22 -7.85 -4.77
N ILE A 83 -3.93 -6.56 -4.57
CA ILE A 83 -3.59 -5.66 -5.69
C ILE A 83 -2.19 -5.99 -6.22
N HIS A 84 -1.24 -6.23 -5.34
CA HIS A 84 0.14 -6.59 -5.68
C HIS A 84 0.31 -8.09 -5.93
N PHE A 85 1.46 -8.44 -6.51
CA PHE A 85 1.84 -9.81 -6.87
C PHE A 85 3.35 -10.01 -6.70
N ASP A 86 3.97 -9.24 -5.81
CA ASP A 86 5.40 -9.31 -5.49
C ASP A 86 5.80 -10.68 -4.91
N LYS A 87 4.93 -11.26 -4.10
CA LYS A 87 5.09 -12.56 -3.45
C LYS A 87 3.74 -13.27 -3.32
N THR A 88 3.76 -14.59 -3.19
CA THR A 88 2.55 -15.41 -3.02
C THR A 88 1.75 -15.09 -1.77
N VAL A 89 2.41 -14.49 -0.76
CA VAL A 89 1.78 -14.03 0.49
C VAL A 89 1.14 -12.64 0.39
N ALA A 90 1.06 -12.06 -0.81
CA ALA A 90 0.35 -10.79 -1.00
C ALA A 90 -1.12 -10.92 -0.60
N GLY A 91 -1.61 -9.94 0.15
CA GLY A 91 -2.97 -9.89 0.70
C GLY A 91 -3.57 -8.49 0.59
N VAL A 92 -4.43 -8.13 1.55
CA VAL A 92 -5.01 -6.79 1.63
C VAL A 92 -3.91 -5.78 1.93
N GLY A 93 -3.79 -4.80 1.03
CA GLY A 93 -2.95 -3.62 1.18
C GLY A 93 -3.78 -2.33 1.10
N PRO A 94 -3.13 -1.15 1.20
CA PRO A 94 -3.85 0.13 1.14
C PRO A 94 -4.43 0.43 -0.26
N GLY A 95 -3.92 -0.20 -1.32
CA GLY A 95 -4.15 0.18 -2.71
C GLY A 95 -5.61 0.11 -3.15
N LEU A 96 -6.35 -0.97 -2.83
CA LEU A 96 -7.75 -1.13 -3.27
C LEU A 96 -8.66 -0.09 -2.62
N THR A 97 -8.55 0.10 -1.31
CA THR A 97 -9.35 1.11 -0.57
C THR A 97 -9.03 2.51 -1.05
N PHE A 98 -7.74 2.83 -1.25
CA PHE A 98 -7.31 4.08 -1.87
C PHE A 98 -7.99 4.30 -3.22
N GLY A 99 -7.90 3.33 -4.13
CA GLY A 99 -8.49 3.45 -5.47
C GLY A 99 -10.00 3.66 -5.46
N ARG A 100 -10.72 2.92 -4.61
CA ARG A 100 -12.18 3.07 -4.44
C ARG A 100 -12.56 4.47 -3.97
N LEU A 101 -11.82 5.03 -3.01
CA LEU A 101 -12.08 6.36 -2.48
C LEU A 101 -11.68 7.48 -3.45
N MET A 102 -10.69 7.24 -4.31
CA MET A 102 -10.35 8.19 -5.38
C MET A 102 -11.43 8.19 -6.49
N ALA A 103 -12.05 7.06 -6.79
CA ALA A 103 -13.12 6.94 -7.79
C ALA A 103 -14.48 7.48 -7.31
N ALA A 104 -14.77 7.41 -6.00
CA ALA A 104 -16.09 7.68 -5.47
C ALA A 104 -16.67 9.09 -5.73
N PRO A 105 -15.86 10.18 -5.75
CA PRO A 105 -16.41 11.53 -5.95
C PRO A 105 -16.88 11.83 -7.37
N ASP A 106 -16.31 11.15 -8.37
CA ASP A 106 -16.65 11.40 -9.78
C ASP A 106 -16.72 10.08 -10.55
N THR A 107 -17.91 9.61 -10.83
CA THR A 107 -18.18 8.38 -11.59
C THR A 107 -17.80 8.47 -13.07
N SER A 108 -17.47 9.66 -13.58
CA SER A 108 -16.91 9.82 -14.93
C SER A 108 -15.43 9.47 -15.01
N LEU A 109 -14.76 9.35 -13.86
CA LEU A 109 -13.36 8.97 -13.77
C LEU A 109 -13.20 7.46 -13.58
N THR A 110 -12.15 6.93 -14.12
CA THR A 110 -11.64 5.59 -13.81
C THR A 110 -10.27 5.72 -13.17
N ILE A 111 -10.00 4.93 -12.15
CA ILE A 111 -8.74 4.89 -11.41
C ILE A 111 -7.96 3.67 -11.84
N GLY A 112 -6.73 3.88 -12.28
CA GLY A 112 -5.78 2.81 -12.62
C GLY A 112 -4.71 2.68 -11.54
N LEU A 113 -4.66 1.53 -10.88
CA LEU A 113 -3.64 1.19 -9.90
C LEU A 113 -2.47 0.48 -10.58
N ILE A 114 -1.25 0.99 -10.39
CA ILE A 114 -0.02 0.41 -10.92
C ILE A 114 0.76 -0.20 -9.76
N PRO A 115 0.56 -1.49 -9.46
CA PRO A 115 1.20 -2.16 -8.32
C PRO A 115 2.65 -2.47 -8.63
N CYS A 116 3.57 -1.89 -7.87
CA CYS A 116 5.02 -2.06 -8.02
C CYS A 116 5.74 -2.24 -6.67
N ALA A 117 5.03 -2.35 -5.54
CA ALA A 117 5.69 -2.57 -4.26
C ALA A 117 6.36 -3.95 -4.20
N VAL A 118 7.52 -4.01 -3.53
CA VAL A 118 8.39 -5.19 -3.45
C VAL A 118 8.67 -5.51 -1.98
N GLY A 119 8.11 -6.60 -1.47
CA GLY A 119 8.19 -6.98 -0.07
C GLY A 119 9.61 -7.25 0.42
N GLY A 120 10.02 -6.51 1.45
CA GLY A 120 11.34 -6.58 2.08
C GLY A 120 12.41 -5.69 1.44
N SER A 121 12.09 -4.94 0.36
CA SER A 121 13.07 -4.03 -0.27
C SER A 121 13.35 -2.82 0.61
N GLY A 122 14.62 -2.55 0.89
CA GLY A 122 15.09 -1.28 1.44
C GLY A 122 15.09 -0.18 0.39
N ILE A 123 15.23 1.08 0.83
CA ILE A 123 15.20 2.23 -0.07
C ILE A 123 16.32 2.20 -1.12
N ASP A 124 17.45 1.56 -0.83
CA ASP A 124 18.56 1.42 -1.77
C ASP A 124 18.21 0.56 -3.00
N ALA A 125 17.30 -0.40 -2.87
CA ALA A 125 16.77 -1.17 -3.99
C ALA A 125 15.92 -0.32 -4.97
N TRP A 126 15.54 0.89 -4.57
CA TRP A 126 14.77 1.85 -5.37
C TRP A 126 15.68 2.87 -6.07
N THR A 127 16.89 2.43 -6.45
CA THR A 127 17.85 3.20 -7.24
C THR A 127 17.93 2.58 -8.64
N PRO A 128 18.10 3.36 -9.73
CA PRO A 128 18.27 2.81 -11.07
C PRO A 128 19.36 1.75 -11.14
N GLY A 129 19.08 0.62 -11.78
CA GLY A 129 19.97 -0.51 -11.92
C GLY A 129 20.15 -1.38 -10.67
N ALA A 130 19.62 -0.99 -9.50
CA ALA A 130 19.75 -1.78 -8.29
C ALA A 130 18.97 -3.10 -8.38
N TYR A 131 19.64 -4.21 -8.09
CA TYR A 131 19.04 -5.54 -8.05
C TYR A 131 18.65 -5.91 -6.62
N PHE A 132 17.44 -6.46 -6.45
CA PHE A 132 16.96 -6.94 -5.16
C PHE A 132 16.82 -8.46 -5.17
N GLU A 133 17.73 -9.13 -4.47
CA GLU A 133 17.83 -10.60 -4.43
C GLU A 133 16.53 -11.27 -3.89
N GLY A 134 15.86 -10.64 -2.91
CA GLY A 134 14.67 -11.19 -2.25
C GLY A 134 13.47 -11.49 -3.16
N THR A 135 13.43 -10.88 -4.35
CA THR A 135 12.41 -11.14 -5.39
C THR A 135 13.03 -11.34 -6.78
N LYS A 136 14.36 -11.24 -6.91
CA LYS A 136 15.10 -11.31 -8.18
C LYS A 136 14.60 -10.28 -9.20
N THR A 137 14.44 -9.05 -8.75
CA THR A 137 13.88 -7.94 -9.54
C THR A 137 14.73 -6.68 -9.42
N HIS A 138 14.43 -5.69 -10.27
CA HIS A 138 14.97 -4.33 -10.20
C HIS A 138 13.84 -3.36 -9.82
N PRO A 139 13.52 -3.15 -8.52
CA PRO A 139 12.29 -2.48 -8.08
C PRO A 139 12.03 -1.12 -8.73
N TYR A 140 13.07 -0.28 -8.87
CA TYR A 140 12.94 1.02 -9.53
C TYR A 140 12.66 0.89 -11.02
N ASP A 141 13.49 0.11 -11.72
CA ASP A 141 13.41 0.00 -13.19
C ASP A 141 12.12 -0.71 -13.62
N ASP A 142 11.70 -1.73 -12.89
CA ASP A 142 10.44 -2.45 -13.11
C ASP A 142 9.24 -1.52 -12.86
N ALA A 143 9.26 -0.71 -11.80
CA ALA A 143 8.22 0.27 -11.54
C ALA A 143 8.14 1.33 -12.63
N LEU A 144 9.28 1.82 -13.11
CA LEU A 144 9.36 2.78 -14.20
C LEU A 144 8.81 2.21 -15.50
N ALA A 145 9.21 0.98 -15.87
CA ALA A 145 8.73 0.30 -17.06
C ALA A 145 7.21 0.08 -17.02
N ARG A 146 6.68 -0.37 -15.88
CA ARG A 146 5.23 -0.58 -15.69
C ARG A 146 4.46 0.73 -15.72
N ALA A 147 4.99 1.79 -15.11
CA ALA A 147 4.37 3.11 -15.16
C ALA A 147 4.34 3.66 -16.60
N LYS A 148 5.42 3.52 -17.36
CA LYS A 148 5.46 3.92 -18.79
C LYS A 148 4.46 3.16 -19.63
N THR A 149 4.28 1.86 -19.39
CA THR A 149 3.23 1.05 -20.06
C THR A 149 1.83 1.59 -19.72
N ALA A 150 1.57 1.86 -18.44
CA ALA A 150 0.29 2.40 -17.99
C ALA A 150 -0.03 3.78 -18.59
N LEU A 151 0.98 4.65 -18.73
CA LEU A 151 0.87 6.00 -19.29
C LEU A 151 0.44 6.03 -20.77
N GLN A 152 0.51 4.91 -21.45
CA GLN A 152 -0.07 4.80 -22.80
C GLN A 152 -1.61 4.94 -22.76
N ALA A 153 -2.25 4.49 -21.69
CA ALA A 153 -3.70 4.47 -21.54
C ALA A 153 -4.28 5.62 -20.69
N GLY A 154 -3.50 6.23 -19.78
CA GLY A 154 -4.01 7.21 -18.83
C GLY A 154 -2.99 8.28 -18.44
N THR A 155 -3.35 9.11 -17.45
CA THR A 155 -2.53 10.20 -16.94
C THR A 155 -2.11 9.93 -15.50
N LEU A 156 -0.82 10.07 -15.19
CA LEU A 156 -0.32 9.91 -13.81
C LEU A 156 -0.87 11.02 -12.91
N ALA A 157 -1.68 10.61 -11.94
CA ALA A 157 -2.36 11.51 -11.02
C ALA A 157 -1.73 11.53 -9.62
N GLY A 158 -0.91 10.53 -9.28
CA GLY A 158 -0.23 10.48 -7.99
C GLY A 158 0.64 9.26 -7.79
N ILE A 159 1.49 9.33 -6.76
CA ILE A 159 2.35 8.24 -6.31
C ILE A 159 2.11 8.05 -4.82
N ILE A 160 1.95 6.82 -4.36
CA ILE A 160 1.91 6.49 -2.93
C ILE A 160 3.05 5.53 -2.57
N TRP A 161 3.68 5.81 -1.43
CA TRP A 161 4.85 5.12 -0.92
C TRP A 161 4.62 4.63 0.50
N HIS A 162 4.88 3.35 0.76
CA HIS A 162 4.96 2.82 2.12
C HIS A 162 6.16 1.89 2.25
N GLN A 163 7.16 2.35 2.99
CA GLN A 163 8.42 1.64 3.19
C GLN A 163 9.18 2.29 4.36
N GLY A 164 10.08 1.55 4.98
CA GLY A 164 10.96 2.02 6.05
C GLY A 164 11.34 0.92 7.02
N GLU A 165 10.54 -0.15 7.11
CA GLU A 165 10.76 -1.24 8.04
C GLU A 165 12.14 -1.90 7.86
N THR A 166 12.56 -2.10 6.62
CA THR A 166 13.89 -2.66 6.28
C THR A 166 15.04 -1.66 6.55
N ASP A 167 14.73 -0.37 6.58
CA ASP A 167 15.71 0.70 6.78
C ASP A 167 15.71 1.26 8.21
N SER A 168 14.92 0.69 9.11
CA SER A 168 14.85 1.09 10.52
C SER A 168 16.01 0.54 11.35
N THR A 169 17.25 0.73 10.86
CA THR A 169 18.51 0.47 11.55
C THR A 169 19.32 1.77 11.68
N PRO A 170 20.27 1.86 12.64
CA PRO A 170 21.06 3.07 12.84
C PRO A 170 21.75 3.57 11.57
N GLU A 171 22.36 2.66 10.80
CA GLU A 171 23.15 2.97 9.61
C GLU A 171 22.27 3.48 8.46
N LYS A 172 21.12 2.82 8.24
CA LYS A 172 20.26 3.12 7.10
C LYS A 172 19.37 4.34 7.35
N SER A 173 18.85 4.48 8.57
CA SER A 173 17.95 5.57 8.92
C SER A 173 18.58 6.95 8.80
N ALA A 174 19.90 7.06 8.99
CA ALA A 174 20.63 8.34 8.92
C ALA A 174 20.56 9.01 7.53
N SER A 175 20.50 8.24 6.46
CA SER A 175 20.44 8.73 5.07
C SER A 175 19.06 8.62 4.42
N TYR A 176 18.05 8.14 5.15
CA TYR A 176 16.75 7.82 4.57
C TYR A 176 16.04 9.03 3.95
N GLN A 177 16.08 10.19 4.63
CA GLN A 177 15.41 11.42 4.14
C GLN A 177 15.96 11.85 2.79
N SER A 178 17.29 11.92 2.64
CA SER A 178 17.93 12.31 1.39
C SER A 178 17.68 11.30 0.27
N LYS A 179 17.68 10.01 0.58
CA LYS A 179 17.38 8.94 -0.38
C LYS A 179 15.92 9.00 -0.85
N LEU A 180 14.96 9.23 0.06
CA LEU A 180 13.56 9.38 -0.31
C LEU A 180 13.33 10.64 -1.16
N GLN A 181 13.95 11.75 -0.80
CA GLN A 181 13.90 12.97 -1.62
C GLN A 181 14.46 12.75 -3.02
N ALA A 182 15.59 12.06 -3.13
CA ALA A 182 16.20 11.72 -4.41
C ALA A 182 15.31 10.78 -5.24
N LEU A 183 14.68 9.77 -4.63
CA LEU A 183 13.73 8.87 -5.29
C LEU A 183 12.54 9.66 -5.87
N ILE A 184 11.96 10.58 -5.10
CA ILE A 184 10.85 11.43 -5.56
C ILE A 184 11.27 12.25 -6.77
N GLY A 185 12.44 12.89 -6.71
CA GLY A 185 12.99 13.69 -7.80
C GLY A 185 13.18 12.89 -9.09
N ARG A 186 13.80 11.71 -8.97
CA ARG A 186 14.04 10.79 -10.10
C ARG A 186 12.73 10.30 -10.73
N LEU A 187 11.79 9.81 -9.93
CA LEU A 187 10.50 9.34 -10.46
C LEU A 187 9.77 10.44 -11.22
N ARG A 188 9.78 11.66 -10.70
CA ARG A 188 9.16 12.81 -11.37
C ARG A 188 9.84 13.17 -12.68
N ALA A 189 11.17 13.09 -12.73
CA ALA A 189 11.94 13.34 -13.94
C ALA A 189 11.71 12.25 -14.99
N ASP A 190 11.89 10.97 -14.60
CA ASP A 190 11.84 9.84 -15.52
C ASP A 190 10.43 9.54 -16.06
N LEU A 191 9.38 9.94 -15.31
CA LEU A 191 7.98 9.87 -15.72
C LEU A 191 7.48 11.18 -16.38
N GLN A 192 8.36 12.19 -16.53
CA GLN A 192 8.01 13.51 -17.07
C GLN A 192 6.81 14.16 -16.35
N ALA A 193 6.75 13.98 -15.04
CA ALA A 193 5.65 14.42 -14.20
C ALA A 193 6.14 15.28 -13.01
N PRO A 194 6.76 16.45 -13.24
CA PRO A 194 7.49 17.21 -12.23
C PRO A 194 6.61 17.67 -11.05
N SER A 195 5.31 17.80 -11.27
CA SER A 195 4.35 18.25 -10.24
C SER A 195 3.41 17.14 -9.77
N VAL A 196 3.71 15.85 -10.06
CA VAL A 196 2.85 14.76 -9.60
C VAL A 196 2.86 14.71 -8.07
N PRO A 197 1.68 14.64 -7.43
CA PRO A 197 1.60 14.45 -5.98
C PRO A 197 2.24 13.14 -5.54
N PHE A 198 2.97 13.20 -4.42
CA PHE A 198 3.60 12.06 -3.77
C PHE A 198 3.18 12.00 -2.31
N VAL A 199 2.63 10.88 -1.85
CA VAL A 199 2.23 10.67 -0.46
C VAL A 199 2.98 9.48 0.13
N ALA A 200 3.74 9.73 1.21
CA ALA A 200 4.45 8.68 1.95
C ALA A 200 3.70 8.29 3.24
N GLY A 201 3.82 7.04 3.66
CA GLY A 201 3.30 6.56 4.94
C GLY A 201 4.39 6.43 5.99
N GLN A 202 4.07 6.81 7.23
CA GLN A 202 4.91 6.57 8.39
C GLN A 202 4.79 5.13 8.88
N LEU A 203 5.82 4.66 9.57
CA LEU A 203 5.84 3.37 10.25
C LEU A 203 4.90 3.39 11.46
N PRO A 204 4.23 2.26 11.74
CA PRO A 204 3.29 2.13 12.86
C PRO A 204 3.98 2.05 14.22
N ALA A 205 3.19 2.27 15.27
CA ALA A 205 3.67 2.26 16.65
C ALA A 205 4.35 0.94 17.07
N TYR A 206 3.90 -0.20 16.55
CA TYR A 206 4.53 -1.50 16.84
C TYR A 206 5.90 -1.70 16.16
N GLN A 207 6.23 -0.91 15.14
CA GLN A 207 7.59 -0.84 14.60
C GLN A 207 8.51 0.07 15.42
N ILE A 208 7.94 1.04 16.11
CA ILE A 208 8.65 1.95 17.02
C ILE A 208 8.85 1.27 18.38
N ASN A 209 7.78 0.74 18.96
CA ASN A 209 7.79 0.13 20.30
C ASN A 209 7.87 -1.41 20.16
N LYS A 210 9.08 -1.93 19.98
CA LYS A 210 9.28 -3.37 19.82
C LYS A 210 9.25 -4.07 21.19
N PRO A 211 8.54 -5.20 21.33
CA PRO A 211 8.55 -5.95 22.57
C PRO A 211 9.93 -6.55 22.81
N ARG A 212 10.38 -6.50 24.07
CA ARG A 212 11.59 -7.20 24.56
C ARG A 212 11.20 -8.54 25.18
N ALA A 213 12.19 -9.40 25.38
CA ALA A 213 12.00 -10.69 26.04
C ALA A 213 11.47 -10.58 27.49
N ASP A 214 11.73 -9.44 28.15
CA ASP A 214 11.23 -9.12 29.51
C ASP A 214 9.81 -8.53 29.52
N GLY A 215 9.15 -8.44 28.35
CA GLY A 215 7.80 -7.87 28.20
C GLY A 215 7.75 -6.34 28.16
N GLN A 216 8.88 -5.66 28.35
CA GLN A 216 8.93 -4.20 28.21
C GLN A 216 9.03 -3.80 26.72
N ALA A 217 8.59 -2.58 26.39
CA ALA A 217 8.79 -2.02 25.06
C ALA A 217 10.17 -1.38 24.96
N GLN A 218 10.87 -1.67 23.87
CA GLN A 218 12.09 -0.96 23.49
C GLN A 218 11.79 -0.04 22.31
N VAL A 219 12.08 1.24 22.48
CA VAL A 219 11.94 2.22 21.39
C VAL A 219 13.01 1.96 20.33
N ASN A 220 12.56 1.80 19.09
CA ASN A 220 13.43 1.76 17.92
C ASN A 220 13.65 3.20 17.44
N GLU A 221 14.71 3.84 17.89
CA GLU A 221 15.07 5.22 17.55
C GLU A 221 15.27 5.40 16.04
N SER A 222 15.67 4.35 15.34
CA SER A 222 15.80 4.39 13.88
C SER A 222 14.44 4.48 13.18
N ALA A 223 13.42 3.80 13.70
CA ALA A 223 12.06 3.91 13.19
C ALA A 223 11.45 5.30 13.49
N VAL A 224 11.75 5.87 14.66
CA VAL A 224 11.37 7.26 14.99
C VAL A 224 11.99 8.21 13.97
N ARG A 225 13.30 8.11 13.74
CA ARG A 225 14.03 8.94 12.75
C ARG A 225 13.46 8.82 11.34
N LEU A 226 13.04 7.62 10.93
CA LEU A 226 12.38 7.43 9.65
C LEU A 226 11.05 8.18 9.57
N ASN A 227 10.24 8.13 10.62
CA ASN A 227 8.98 8.86 10.67
C ASN A 227 9.18 10.38 10.66
N GLU A 228 10.22 10.88 11.34
CA GLU A 228 10.62 12.29 11.29
C GLU A 228 11.11 12.69 9.88
N ALA A 229 11.89 11.83 9.21
CA ALA A 229 12.34 12.05 7.85
C ALA A 229 11.16 12.14 6.87
N VAL A 230 10.19 11.22 6.97
CA VAL A 230 8.96 11.23 6.17
C VAL A 230 8.16 12.52 6.40
N ALA A 231 7.97 12.93 7.65
CA ALA A 231 7.24 14.17 7.98
C ALA A 231 8.01 15.43 7.54
N GLY A 232 9.33 15.44 7.73
CA GLY A 232 10.22 16.57 7.42
C GLY A 232 10.22 16.96 5.95
N LEU A 233 10.07 15.99 5.04
CA LEU A 233 10.00 16.25 3.59
C LEU A 233 8.80 17.11 3.17
N ALA A 234 7.75 17.18 3.96
CA ALA A 234 6.59 18.05 3.67
C ALA A 234 6.93 19.54 3.63
N LYS A 235 8.03 19.94 4.29
CA LYS A 235 8.53 21.33 4.27
C LYS A 235 9.51 21.60 3.11
N GLN A 236 10.06 20.54 2.49
CA GLN A 236 11.17 20.64 1.54
C GLN A 236 10.75 20.27 0.10
N VAL A 237 9.76 19.41 -0.05
CA VAL A 237 9.36 18.87 -1.35
C VAL A 237 7.97 19.38 -1.71
N ALA A 238 7.86 20.08 -2.84
CA ALA A 238 6.58 20.54 -3.36
C ALA A 238 5.69 19.37 -3.76
N GLN A 239 4.36 19.49 -3.64
CA GLN A 239 3.40 18.44 -3.97
C GLN A 239 3.71 17.10 -3.25
N TYR A 240 4.18 17.20 -2.00
CA TYR A 240 4.44 16.09 -1.11
C TYR A 240 3.53 16.16 0.11
N GLY A 241 3.08 15.02 0.57
CA GLY A 241 2.36 14.84 1.83
C GLY A 241 2.73 13.50 2.46
N TYR A 242 2.30 13.34 3.71
CA TYR A 242 2.48 12.08 4.41
C TYR A 242 1.22 11.71 5.20
N VAL A 243 1.15 10.45 5.60
CA VAL A 243 0.10 9.92 6.46
C VAL A 243 0.71 9.19 7.64
N THR A 244 0.09 9.33 8.82
CA THR A 244 0.47 8.60 10.03
C THR A 244 -0.11 7.18 9.99
N ALA A 245 0.56 6.26 10.66
CA ALA A 245 0.04 4.90 10.90
C ALA A 245 -0.53 4.74 12.32
N GLU A 246 -0.95 5.84 12.97
CA GLU A 246 -1.55 5.82 14.30
C GLU A 246 -2.81 4.96 14.34
N GLY A 247 -3.02 4.21 15.43
CA GLY A 247 -4.19 3.35 15.63
C GLY A 247 -4.23 2.11 14.73
N THR A 248 -3.16 1.83 13.97
CA THR A 248 -3.04 0.58 13.21
C THR A 248 -2.54 -0.56 14.08
N THR A 249 -2.94 -1.77 13.71
CA THR A 249 -2.53 -3.03 14.32
C THR A 249 -1.97 -3.99 13.28
N ASP A 250 -1.19 -4.96 13.71
CA ASP A 250 -0.53 -5.93 12.84
C ASP A 250 -1.27 -7.28 12.78
N ILE A 251 -0.72 -8.21 11.98
CA ILE A 251 -1.21 -9.59 11.88
C ILE A 251 -0.69 -10.52 12.99
N GLY A 252 -0.03 -9.98 14.03
CA GLY A 252 0.61 -10.72 15.13
C GLY A 252 2.12 -10.88 14.96
N ASP A 253 2.75 -10.28 13.97
CA ASP A 253 4.18 -10.38 13.67
C ASP A 253 4.97 -9.09 13.95
N HIS A 254 4.33 -8.09 14.53
CA HIS A 254 4.89 -6.77 14.85
C HIS A 254 5.50 -6.05 13.63
N THR A 255 5.02 -6.38 12.42
CA THR A 255 5.59 -5.84 11.18
C THR A 255 4.51 -5.45 10.18
N HIS A 256 3.58 -6.35 9.91
CA HIS A 256 2.66 -6.18 8.80
C HIS A 256 1.27 -5.78 9.24
N PHE A 257 0.70 -4.77 8.58
CA PHE A 257 -0.69 -4.37 8.79
C PHE A 257 -1.64 -5.55 8.62
N ASN A 258 -2.58 -5.70 9.54
CA ASN A 258 -3.76 -6.52 9.28
C ASN A 258 -4.68 -5.85 8.24
N ALA A 259 -5.71 -6.56 7.79
CA ALA A 259 -6.60 -6.07 6.73
C ALA A 259 -7.32 -4.76 7.11
N VAL A 260 -7.75 -4.61 8.36
CA VAL A 260 -8.41 -3.39 8.87
C VAL A 260 -7.45 -2.21 8.79
N SER A 261 -6.23 -2.38 9.28
CA SER A 261 -5.19 -1.35 9.27
C SER A 261 -4.73 -0.98 7.85
N ALA A 262 -4.60 -1.96 6.97
CA ALA A 262 -4.27 -1.72 5.57
C ALA A 262 -5.34 -0.85 4.87
N ARG A 263 -6.63 -1.12 5.12
CA ARG A 263 -7.75 -0.30 4.61
C ARG A 263 -7.73 1.10 5.22
N LEU A 264 -7.47 1.23 6.53
CA LEU A 264 -7.32 2.53 7.20
C LEU A 264 -6.21 3.37 6.55
N MET A 265 -5.06 2.76 6.26
CA MET A 265 -3.99 3.42 5.53
C MET A 265 -4.44 3.84 4.13
N GLY A 266 -5.20 3.00 3.43
CA GLY A 266 -5.81 3.35 2.13
C GLY A 266 -6.70 4.60 2.20
N GLN A 267 -7.50 4.73 3.26
CA GLN A 267 -8.33 5.91 3.50
C GLN A 267 -7.46 7.16 3.71
N ARG A 268 -6.43 7.07 4.55
CA ARG A 268 -5.51 8.18 4.83
C ARG A 268 -4.78 8.65 3.58
N TYR A 269 -4.27 7.70 2.79
CA TYR A 269 -3.64 8.02 1.50
C TYR A 269 -4.59 8.75 0.55
N ALA A 270 -5.86 8.33 0.47
CA ALA A 270 -6.83 8.98 -0.38
C ALA A 270 -7.14 10.42 0.07
N VAL A 271 -7.27 10.65 1.37
CA VAL A 271 -7.48 12.00 1.93
C VAL A 271 -6.28 12.89 1.62
N ALA A 272 -5.06 12.46 1.91
CA ALA A 272 -3.85 13.24 1.68
C ALA A 272 -3.64 13.52 0.18
N MET A 273 -3.89 12.54 -0.68
CA MET A 273 -3.78 12.69 -2.13
C MET A 273 -4.76 13.73 -2.67
N LYS A 274 -6.03 13.69 -2.26
CA LYS A 274 -7.03 14.68 -2.66
C LYS A 274 -6.65 16.09 -2.21
N GLN A 275 -6.14 16.23 -0.99
CA GLN A 275 -5.67 17.53 -0.48
C GLN A 275 -4.55 18.12 -1.34
N LEU A 276 -3.58 17.29 -1.79
CA LEU A 276 -2.51 17.74 -2.68
C LEU A 276 -3.03 18.11 -4.07
N GLN A 277 -3.98 17.35 -4.60
CA GLN A 277 -4.57 17.62 -5.92
C GLN A 277 -5.43 18.89 -5.97
N LEU A 278 -6.03 19.28 -4.83
CA LEU A 278 -6.78 20.54 -4.70
C LEU A 278 -5.90 21.77 -4.56
N LYS A 279 -4.63 21.63 -4.14
CA LYS A 279 -3.71 22.75 -4.02
C LYS A 279 -3.38 23.31 -5.41
N PRO A 280 -3.43 24.63 -5.63
CA PRO A 280 -3.04 25.23 -6.90
C PRO A 280 -1.59 24.84 -7.20
N LYS A 281 -1.36 24.37 -8.43
CA LYS A 281 0.01 24.11 -8.90
C LYS A 281 0.73 25.45 -8.90
N ARG A 282 1.77 25.62 -8.07
CA ARG A 282 2.60 26.82 -8.11
C ARG A 282 3.13 26.97 -9.53
N LYS A 283 2.71 28.03 -10.22
CA LYS A 283 3.34 28.42 -11.49
C LYS A 283 4.82 28.70 -11.18
N LYS A 284 5.72 28.03 -11.86
CA LYS A 284 7.14 28.37 -11.86
C LYS A 284 7.34 29.66 -12.62
#